data_08a6dedaf2ca7937658b554dd0b3892b
#
_entry.id   08a6dedaf2ca7937658b554dd0b3892b
#
_cell.length_a   1.000
_cell.length_b   1.000
_cell.length_c   1.000
_cell.angle_alpha   90.00
_cell.angle_beta   90.00
_cell.angle_gamma   90.00
#
_symmetry.space_group_name_H-M   'P 1'
#
loop_
_entity.id
_entity.type
_entity.pdbx_description
1 polymer ?
#
loop_
_entity_poly.entity_id
_entity_poly.type
_entity_poly.pdbx_seq_one_letter_code
_entity_poly.pdbx_strand_id
1 'polypeptide(L)' 'MKYRRKNGSDTWHFCTNCSKWPTSDYVERDSKPTTGELDNECQAKENNGTCSKKQ' A
#
# COMPACT_ATOMS: atom_id res chain seq x y z
N MET A 1 6.02 5.86 -6.91
CA MET A 1 5.53 4.76 -6.07
C MET A 1 4.02 4.87 -5.92
N LYS A 2 3.31 3.77 -6.07
CA LYS A 2 1.85 3.76 -5.99
C LYS A 2 1.38 3.32 -4.63
N TYR A 3 0.31 3.96 -4.16
CA TYR A 3 -0.35 3.58 -2.92
C TYR A 3 -1.76 3.17 -3.27
N ARG A 4 -2.23 2.05 -2.72
CA ARG A 4 -3.59 1.58 -2.94
C ARG A 4 -4.31 1.34 -1.62
N ARG A 5 -5.56 1.74 -1.57
CA ARG A 5 -6.45 1.55 -0.43
C ARG A 5 -7.72 0.89 -0.93
N LYS A 6 -8.07 -0.24 -0.35
CA LYS A 6 -9.33 -0.90 -0.71
C LYS A 6 -10.51 -0.03 -0.30
N ASN A 7 -11.54 0.02 -1.14
CA ASN A 7 -12.76 0.77 -0.82
C ASN A 7 -13.34 0.26 0.49
N GLY A 8 -13.67 1.20 1.39
CA GLY A 8 -14.17 0.87 2.70
C GLY A 8 -13.10 0.66 3.76
N SER A 9 -11.83 0.75 3.39
CA SER A 9 -10.70 0.63 4.33
C SER A 9 -9.93 1.93 4.39
N ASP A 10 -9.30 2.21 5.54
CA ASP A 10 -8.42 3.38 5.71
C ASP A 10 -6.95 3.02 5.61
N THR A 11 -6.63 1.76 5.31
CA THR A 11 -5.26 1.27 5.28
C THR A 11 -4.70 1.32 3.87
N TRP A 12 -3.56 2.00 3.69
CA TRP A 12 -2.88 2.12 2.42
C TRP A 12 -1.76 1.09 2.29
N HIS A 13 -1.69 0.45 1.12
CA HIS A 13 -0.66 -0.51 0.78
C HIS A 13 0.24 0.08 -0.29
N PHE A 14 1.54 -0.17 -0.20
CA PHE A 14 2.50 0.35 -1.16
C PHE A 14 3.51 -0.69 -1.63
N CYS A 15 3.40 -1.92 -1.15
CA CYS A 15 4.23 -3.04 -1.61
C CYS A 15 3.37 -3.97 -2.45
N THR A 16 3.73 -4.16 -3.72
CA THR A 16 2.95 -5.03 -4.60
C THR A 16 3.00 -6.50 -4.17
N ASN A 17 4.03 -6.87 -3.41
CA ASN A 17 4.15 -8.22 -2.86
C ASN A 17 3.55 -8.36 -1.46
N CYS A 18 2.80 -7.35 -1.01
CA CYS A 18 2.03 -7.45 0.22
C CYS A 18 0.87 -8.44 0.00
N SER A 19 0.60 -9.31 0.98
CA SER A 19 -0.46 -10.30 0.85
C SER A 19 -1.84 -9.68 0.67
N LYS A 20 -2.00 -8.41 1.07
CA LYS A 20 -3.27 -7.70 0.98
C LYS A 20 -3.26 -6.58 -0.05
N TRP A 21 -2.28 -6.59 -0.96
CA TRP A 21 -2.22 -5.60 -2.03
C TRP A 21 -3.54 -5.61 -2.81
N PRO A 22 -4.28 -4.49 -2.87
CA PRO A 22 -5.58 -4.48 -3.53
C PRO A 22 -5.44 -4.64 -5.04
N THR A 23 -6.27 -5.49 -5.63
CA THR A 23 -6.30 -5.71 -7.08
C THR A 23 -7.67 -5.38 -7.68
N SER A 24 -8.67 -5.10 -6.82
CA SER A 24 -10.01 -4.71 -7.26
C SER A 24 -10.62 -3.81 -6.20
N ASP A 25 -11.57 -2.96 -6.59
CA ASP A 25 -12.30 -2.07 -5.68
C ASP A 25 -11.39 -1.24 -4.78
N TYR A 26 -10.45 -0.52 -5.39
CA TYR A 26 -9.46 0.26 -4.65
C TYR A 26 -9.34 1.67 -5.18
N VAL A 27 -8.78 2.54 -4.35
CA VAL A 27 -8.35 3.89 -4.71
C VAL A 27 -6.83 3.86 -4.85
N GLU A 28 -6.29 4.47 -5.90
CA GLU A 28 -4.84 4.54 -6.11
C GLU A 28 -4.37 5.99 -6.08
N ARG A 29 -3.21 6.21 -5.47
CA ARG A 29 -2.56 7.52 -5.42
C ARG A 29 -1.10 7.37 -5.82
N ASP A 30 -0.55 8.41 -6.44
CA ASP A 30 0.86 8.43 -6.88
C ASP A 30 1.80 8.93 -5.80
N SER A 31 1.28 9.56 -4.75
CA SER A 31 2.08 10.12 -3.68
C SER A 31 1.55 9.64 -2.34
N LYS A 32 2.38 9.81 -1.29
CA LYS A 32 2.01 9.36 0.05
C LYS A 32 0.71 10.04 0.49
N PRO A 33 -0.31 9.26 0.88
CA PRO A 33 -1.56 9.83 1.35
C PRO A 33 -1.40 10.59 2.67
N THR A 34 -2.24 11.61 2.85
CA THR A 34 -2.23 12.40 4.07
C THR A 34 -3.27 11.93 5.08
N THR A 35 -4.13 11.00 4.69
CA THR A 35 -5.18 10.45 5.55
C THR A 35 -5.08 8.93 5.60
N GLY A 36 -5.68 8.33 6.62
CA GLY A 36 -5.60 6.89 6.82
C GLY A 36 -4.26 6.49 7.42
N GLU A 37 -3.94 5.21 7.30
CA GLU A 37 -2.69 4.68 7.85
C GLU A 37 -2.03 3.74 6.85
N LEU A 38 -0.72 3.55 7.01
CA LEU A 38 0.05 2.63 6.17
C LEU A 38 -0.02 1.23 6.76
N ASP A 39 -0.15 0.24 5.87
CA ASP A 39 -0.23 -1.16 6.27
C ASP A 39 1.04 -1.62 6.97
N ASN A 40 0.89 -2.36 8.07
CA ASN A 40 2.03 -2.83 8.86
C ASN A 40 2.90 -3.80 8.08
N GLU A 41 2.32 -4.68 7.28
CA GLU A 41 3.09 -5.61 6.47
C GLU A 41 3.92 -4.88 5.43
N CYS A 42 3.35 -3.86 4.79
CA CYS A 42 4.07 -3.05 3.82
C CYS A 42 5.23 -2.32 4.49
N GLN A 43 4.99 -1.76 5.67
CA GLN A 43 6.04 -1.07 6.41
C GLN A 43 7.17 -2.02 6.82
N ALA A 44 6.81 -3.22 7.26
CA ALA A 44 7.81 -4.23 7.63
C ALA A 44 8.65 -4.64 6.42
N LYS A 45 8.03 -4.86 5.27
CA LYS A 45 8.77 -5.20 4.05
C LYS A 45 9.67 -4.06 3.60
N GLU A 46 9.21 -2.82 3.73
CA GLU A 46 10.04 -1.66 3.41
C GLU A 46 11.27 -1.59 4.30
N ASN A 47 11.08 -1.79 5.61
CA ASN A 47 12.19 -1.78 6.56
C ASN A 47 13.18 -2.91 6.31
N ASN A 48 12.71 -4.05 5.83
CA ASN A 48 13.56 -5.20 5.52
C ASN A 48 14.16 -5.15 4.11
N GLY A 49 13.80 -4.14 3.32
CA GLY A 49 14.29 -4.01 1.96
C GLY A 49 13.69 -5.02 1.00
N THR A 50 12.53 -5.61 1.34
CA THR A 50 11.88 -6.64 0.51
C THR A 50 10.60 -6.14 -0.15
N CYS A 51 10.27 -4.86 -0.01
CA CYS A 51 9.07 -4.29 -0.60
C CYS A 51 9.24 -4.10 -2.10
N SER A 52 8.35 -4.71 -2.89
CA SER A 52 8.29 -4.49 -4.34
C SER A 52 7.34 -3.34 -4.63
N LYS A 53 7.84 -2.30 -5.28
CA LYS A 53 7.06 -1.08 -5.50
C LYS A 53 6.62 -0.97 -6.95
N LYS A 54 5.37 -0.56 -7.15
CA LYS A 54 4.85 -0.25 -8.48
C LYS A 54 5.24 1.17 -8.84
N GLN A 55 5.78 1.33 -10.01
CA GLN A 55 6.14 2.64 -10.55
C GLN A 55 4.98 3.34 -11.24
#